data_9a10d56a02c684f28f170a93b5c9b6b0
#
_entry.id   9a10d56a02c684f28f170a93b5c9b6b0
#
_cell.length_a   1.000
_cell.length_b   1.000
_cell.length_c   1.000
_cell.angle_alpha   90.00
_cell.angle_beta   90.00
_cell.angle_gamma   90.00
#
_symmetry.space_group_name_H-M   'P 1'
#
loop_
_entity.id
_entity.type
_entity.pdbx_description
1 polymer ?
#
loop_
_entity_poly.entity_id
_entity_poly.type
_entity_poly.pdbx_seq_one_letter_code
_entity_poly.pdbx_strand_id
1 'polypeptide(L)'
;MRRFYFAALFLALTVTASAQKLFLEDVFDNVTVTPNQIYGVNATILAFPVVGQAIPQPLIMDVYEPQGDVSPLRPLVIFWHTGNFLPHPQNGNIGGSLRDSCAVEMCKRLARSGYVAASADYRLGWNPVASSKDERVLTLINAAYRGVQ
;
A
#
# COMPACT_ATOMS: atom_id res chain seq x y z
N MET A 1 -32.12 35.32 24.04
CA MET A 1 -30.69 35.19 23.72
C MET A 1 -30.01 34.00 24.40
N ARG A 2 -30.11 33.77 25.72
CA ARG A 2 -29.46 32.58 26.39
C ARG A 2 -29.79 31.22 25.80
N ARG A 3 -31.03 30.98 25.31
CA ARG A 3 -31.46 29.70 24.73
C ARG A 3 -30.78 29.38 23.37
N PHE A 4 -30.42 30.41 22.60
CA PHE A 4 -29.71 30.22 21.33
C PHE A 4 -28.25 29.80 21.53
N TYR A 5 -27.57 30.25 22.58
CA TYR A 5 -26.20 29.84 22.88
C TYR A 5 -26.11 28.34 23.30
N PHE A 6 -27.11 27.85 24.03
CA PHE A 6 -27.18 26.42 24.38
C PHE A 6 -27.41 25.54 23.18
N ALA A 7 -28.25 25.91 22.23
CA ALA A 7 -28.47 25.19 21.00
C ALA A 7 -27.21 25.15 20.11
N ALA A 8 -26.52 26.28 19.98
CA ALA A 8 -25.27 26.39 19.22
C ALA A 8 -24.14 25.56 19.87
N LEU A 9 -24.04 25.58 21.20
CA LEU A 9 -23.05 24.77 21.94
C LEU A 9 -23.32 23.27 21.80
N PHE A 10 -24.60 22.84 21.82
CA PHE A 10 -24.99 21.43 21.64
C PHE A 10 -24.71 20.96 20.22
N LEU A 11 -24.94 21.79 19.22
CA LEU A 11 -24.62 21.49 17.82
C LEU A 11 -23.11 21.36 17.57
N ALA A 12 -22.30 22.22 18.22
CA ALA A 12 -20.83 22.14 18.13
C ALA A 12 -20.27 20.85 18.76
N LEU A 13 -20.86 20.39 19.86
CA LEU A 13 -20.46 19.13 20.51
C LEU A 13 -20.78 17.87 19.69
N THR A 14 -21.84 17.88 18.90
CA THR A 14 -22.19 16.73 18.04
C THR A 14 -21.26 16.59 16.83
N VAL A 15 -20.75 17.70 16.30
CA VAL A 15 -19.79 17.68 15.18
C VAL A 15 -18.44 17.11 15.62
N THR A 16 -17.99 17.40 16.83
CA THR A 16 -16.72 16.86 17.34
C THR A 16 -16.77 15.36 17.61
N ALA A 17 -17.93 14.82 18.02
CA ALA A 17 -18.09 13.38 18.27
C ALA A 17 -17.98 12.52 16.97
N SER A 18 -18.43 13.04 15.83
CA SER A 18 -18.31 12.37 14.54
C SER A 18 -16.87 12.35 14.01
N ALA A 19 -16.09 13.41 14.28
CA ALA A 19 -14.70 13.50 13.87
C ALA A 19 -13.78 12.53 14.62
N GLN A 20 -14.13 12.10 15.83
CA GLN A 20 -13.35 11.16 16.64
C GLN A 20 -13.42 9.70 16.15
N LYS A 21 -14.39 9.33 15.34
CA LYS A 21 -14.53 7.99 14.80
C LYS A 21 -13.70 7.79 13.51
N LEU A 22 -13.53 8.85 12.75
CA LEU A 22 -12.76 8.80 11.52
C LEU A 22 -11.32 8.39 11.82
N PHE A 23 -10.77 7.48 11.03
CA PHE A 23 -9.44 6.88 11.16
C PHE A 23 -9.25 5.87 12.32
N LEU A 24 -10.28 5.64 13.14
CA LEU A 24 -10.23 4.68 14.25
C LEU A 24 -11.21 3.52 14.08
N GLU A 25 -12.38 3.80 13.51
CA GLU A 25 -13.45 2.82 13.30
C GLU A 25 -13.81 2.75 11.81
N ASP A 26 -14.46 1.66 11.40
CA ASP A 26 -15.05 1.55 10.07
C ASP A 26 -16.25 2.51 9.99
N VAL A 27 -16.12 3.60 9.24
CA VAL A 27 -17.17 4.63 9.04
C VAL A 27 -17.75 4.61 7.63
N PHE A 28 -17.13 3.87 6.71
CA PHE A 28 -17.58 3.67 5.34
C PHE A 28 -17.89 2.19 5.10
N ASP A 29 -19.09 1.90 4.61
CA ASP A 29 -19.52 0.51 4.35
C ASP A 29 -18.80 -0.12 3.18
N ASN A 30 -18.49 0.69 2.16
CA ASN A 30 -17.94 0.21 0.90
C ASN A 30 -16.63 0.92 0.54
N VAL A 31 -15.85 0.25 -0.28
CA VAL A 31 -14.55 0.71 -0.78
C VAL A 31 -14.55 0.68 -2.30
N THR A 32 -14.11 1.76 -2.91
CA THR A 32 -13.78 1.82 -4.33
C THR A 32 -12.35 1.36 -4.52
N VAL A 33 -12.13 0.45 -5.47
CA VAL A 33 -10.78 -0.04 -5.80
C VAL A 33 -10.44 0.38 -7.22
N THR A 34 -9.33 1.10 -7.38
CA THR A 34 -8.76 1.48 -8.68
C THR A 34 -7.50 0.66 -8.91
N PRO A 35 -7.56 -0.43 -9.69
CA PRO A 35 -6.45 -1.35 -9.85
C PRO A 35 -5.43 -0.87 -10.89
N ASN A 36 -4.21 -1.46 -10.84
CA ASN A 36 -3.16 -1.34 -11.85
C ASN A 36 -2.71 0.10 -12.14
N GLN A 37 -2.68 0.97 -11.13
CA GLN A 37 -2.13 2.31 -11.31
C GLN A 37 -0.61 2.23 -11.40
N ILE A 38 -0.05 2.69 -12.53
CA ILE A 38 1.42 2.77 -12.70
C ILE A 38 1.89 4.01 -11.96
N TYR A 39 2.73 3.82 -10.95
CA TYR A 39 3.33 4.92 -10.19
C TYR A 39 4.81 5.15 -10.53
N GLY A 40 5.43 4.22 -11.24
CA GLY A 40 6.81 4.33 -11.67
C GLY A 40 7.21 3.25 -12.66
N VAL A 41 8.39 3.41 -13.23
CA VAL A 41 9.05 2.41 -14.07
C VAL A 41 10.48 2.25 -13.58
N ASN A 42 10.92 1.02 -13.33
CA ASN A 42 12.27 0.75 -12.87
C ASN A 42 12.85 -0.48 -13.57
N ALA A 43 14.18 -0.57 -13.60
CA ALA A 43 14.84 -1.72 -14.19
C ALA A 43 14.67 -2.96 -13.31
N THR A 44 14.25 -4.07 -13.90
CA THR A 44 14.19 -5.37 -13.24
C THR A 44 15.31 -6.29 -13.70
N ILE A 45 15.82 -7.10 -12.78
CA ILE A 45 16.74 -8.20 -13.10
C ILE A 45 16.03 -9.55 -13.24
N LEU A 46 14.72 -9.61 -13.05
CA LEU A 46 13.95 -10.85 -13.09
C LEU A 46 14.01 -11.53 -14.46
N ALA A 47 14.10 -10.74 -15.51
CA ALA A 47 14.24 -11.26 -16.88
C ALA A 47 15.70 -11.53 -17.28
N PHE A 48 16.69 -11.17 -16.45
CA PHE A 48 18.12 -11.30 -16.77
C PHE A 48 18.53 -12.70 -17.18
N PRO A 49 18.07 -13.80 -16.52
CA PRO A 49 18.43 -15.16 -16.93
C PRO A 49 17.97 -15.54 -18.36
N VAL A 50 16.96 -14.83 -18.87
CA VAL A 50 16.39 -15.12 -20.21
C VAL A 50 16.94 -14.14 -21.27
N VAL A 51 17.01 -12.84 -20.93
CA VAL A 51 17.36 -11.81 -21.91
C VAL A 51 18.80 -11.28 -21.77
N GLY A 52 19.52 -11.67 -20.74
CA GLY A 52 20.91 -11.28 -20.50
C GLY A 52 21.11 -9.83 -20.05
N GLN A 53 20.05 -9.08 -19.81
CA GLN A 53 20.10 -7.68 -19.38
C GLN A 53 18.92 -7.30 -18.52
N ALA A 54 19.05 -6.21 -17.74
CA ALA A 54 17.94 -5.61 -17.03
C ALA A 54 17.01 -4.89 -18.02
N ILE A 55 15.72 -5.04 -17.85
CA ILE A 55 14.69 -4.40 -18.68
C ILE A 55 13.79 -3.49 -17.84
N PRO A 56 13.20 -2.43 -18.43
CA PRO A 56 12.21 -1.61 -17.74
C PRO A 56 10.99 -2.43 -17.34
N GLN A 57 10.54 -2.27 -16.09
CA GLN A 57 9.33 -2.87 -15.55
C GLN A 57 8.44 -1.79 -14.95
N PRO A 58 7.16 -1.70 -15.34
CA PRO A 58 6.19 -0.87 -14.64
C PRO A 58 6.02 -1.35 -13.19
N LEU A 59 6.03 -0.41 -12.26
CA LEU A 59 5.66 -0.63 -10.86
C LEU A 59 4.20 -0.18 -10.71
N ILE A 60 3.36 -1.10 -10.25
CA ILE A 60 1.92 -0.89 -10.17
C ILE A 60 1.45 -0.88 -8.72
N MET A 61 0.33 -0.23 -8.48
CA MET A 61 -0.39 -0.27 -7.22
C MET A 61 -1.89 -0.39 -7.46
N ASP A 62 -2.59 -0.98 -6.50
CA ASP A 62 -4.03 -0.93 -6.40
C ASP A 62 -4.39 0.10 -5.33
N VAL A 63 -5.25 1.07 -5.66
CA VAL A 63 -5.66 2.15 -4.76
C VAL A 63 -7.05 1.86 -4.22
N TYR A 64 -7.21 1.99 -2.91
CA TYR A 64 -8.43 1.74 -2.15
C TYR A 64 -8.90 3.04 -1.51
N GLU A 65 -10.12 3.45 -1.81
CA GLU A 65 -10.71 4.70 -1.33
C GLU A 65 -12.07 4.46 -0.68
N PRO A 66 -12.45 5.25 0.34
CA PRO A 66 -13.80 5.22 0.90
C PRO A 66 -14.84 5.53 -0.17
N GLN A 67 -15.82 4.67 -0.38
CA GLN A 67 -16.89 4.94 -1.33
C GLN A 67 -17.84 6.00 -0.77
N GLY A 68 -18.13 7.02 -1.57
CA GLY A 68 -19.03 8.12 -1.17
C GLY A 68 -18.39 9.18 -0.29
N ASP A 69 -17.09 9.13 -0.08
CA ASP A 69 -16.36 10.19 0.61
C ASP A 69 -16.30 11.46 -0.26
N VAL A 70 -16.57 12.59 0.39
CA VAL A 70 -16.56 13.92 -0.24
C VAL A 70 -15.39 14.78 0.23
N SER A 71 -14.52 14.23 1.07
CA SER A 71 -13.37 14.97 1.56
C SER A 71 -12.34 15.20 0.46
N PRO A 72 -11.83 16.41 0.25
CA PRO A 72 -10.83 16.69 -0.76
C PRO A 72 -9.43 16.17 -0.39
N LEU A 73 -9.18 15.85 0.88
CA LEU A 73 -7.88 15.39 1.39
C LEU A 73 -8.07 14.25 2.37
N ARG A 74 -7.27 13.19 2.19
CA ARG A 74 -7.20 12.04 3.08
C ARG A 74 -5.74 11.64 3.33
N PRO A 75 -5.42 11.14 4.52
CA PRO A 75 -4.12 10.52 4.74
C PRO A 75 -3.96 9.31 3.83
N LEU A 76 -2.79 9.19 3.22
CA LEU A 76 -2.42 8.04 2.40
C LEU A 76 -1.61 7.06 3.23
N VAL A 77 -1.98 5.78 3.17
CA VAL A 77 -1.20 4.66 3.72
C VAL A 77 -0.76 3.76 2.57
N ILE A 78 0.53 3.54 2.44
CA ILE A 78 1.08 2.63 1.43
C ILE A 78 1.44 1.32 2.12
N PHE A 79 0.87 0.22 1.64
CA PHE A 79 1.16 -1.13 2.06
C PHE A 79 2.06 -1.81 1.03
N TRP A 80 3.22 -2.25 1.46
CA TRP A 80 4.12 -3.06 0.66
C TRP A 80 3.99 -4.52 1.03
N HIS A 81 3.75 -5.35 0.02
CA HIS A 81 3.56 -6.78 0.22
C HIS A 81 4.81 -7.47 0.76
N THR A 82 4.64 -8.64 1.37
CA THR A 82 5.72 -9.51 1.83
C THR A 82 6.42 -10.20 0.65
N GLY A 83 7.32 -11.15 0.92
CA GLY A 83 7.94 -11.96 -0.13
C GLY A 83 9.46 -11.83 -0.20
N ASN A 84 10.09 -11.20 0.80
CA ASN A 84 11.55 -11.10 0.92
C ASN A 84 12.24 -10.49 -0.31
N PHE A 85 11.60 -9.54 -0.98
CA PHE A 85 12.06 -8.93 -2.25
C PHE A 85 12.28 -9.94 -3.38
N LEU A 86 11.66 -11.12 -3.28
CA LEU A 86 11.68 -12.16 -4.30
C LEU A 86 10.35 -12.20 -5.05
N PRO A 87 10.36 -12.51 -6.34
CA PRO A 87 9.14 -12.79 -7.08
C PRO A 87 8.47 -14.07 -6.57
N HIS A 88 7.15 -14.12 -6.74
CA HIS A 88 6.29 -15.17 -6.22
C HIS A 88 6.81 -16.60 -6.44
N PRO A 89 7.31 -17.00 -7.62
CA PRO A 89 7.83 -18.34 -7.81
C PRO A 89 9.07 -18.67 -6.98
N GLN A 90 9.87 -17.67 -6.64
CA GLN A 90 11.13 -17.86 -5.90
C GLN A 90 10.98 -17.71 -4.39
N ASN A 91 9.88 -17.18 -3.90
CA ASN A 91 9.63 -17.02 -2.47
C ASN A 91 8.89 -18.20 -1.82
N GLY A 92 8.68 -19.30 -2.53
CA GLY A 92 7.94 -20.47 -2.05
C GLY A 92 6.42 -20.38 -2.23
N ASN A 93 5.94 -19.47 -3.05
CA ASN A 93 4.52 -19.20 -3.31
C ASN A 93 3.72 -18.78 -2.06
N ILE A 94 4.39 -18.18 -1.07
CA ILE A 94 3.76 -17.69 0.16
C ILE A 94 3.90 -16.18 0.21
N GLY A 95 2.87 -15.46 -0.26
CA GLY A 95 2.90 -14.02 -0.36
C GLY A 95 3.77 -13.51 -1.53
N GLY A 96 4.03 -12.23 -1.56
CA GLY A 96 4.86 -11.60 -2.59
C GLY A 96 4.08 -10.98 -3.73
N SER A 97 2.82 -10.66 -3.50
CA SER A 97 1.95 -9.94 -4.42
C SER A 97 1.23 -8.79 -3.73
N LEU A 98 1.05 -7.69 -4.45
CA LEU A 98 0.20 -6.59 -3.98
C LEU A 98 -1.27 -7.02 -3.76
N ARG A 99 -1.67 -8.21 -4.26
CA ARG A 99 -3.02 -8.78 -4.13
C ARG A 99 -3.10 -9.96 -3.16
N ASP A 100 -2.09 -10.14 -2.34
CA ASP A 100 -2.18 -11.08 -1.23
C ASP A 100 -3.37 -10.72 -0.33
N SER A 101 -4.06 -11.74 0.19
CA SER A 101 -5.27 -11.55 1.00
C SER A 101 -5.04 -10.59 2.17
N CYS A 102 -3.87 -10.66 2.80
CA CYS A 102 -3.50 -9.75 3.88
C CYS A 102 -3.41 -8.29 3.39
N ALA A 103 -2.73 -8.03 2.26
CA ALA A 103 -2.59 -6.70 1.69
C ALA A 103 -3.95 -6.11 1.31
N VAL A 104 -4.76 -6.90 0.61
CA VAL A 104 -6.11 -6.49 0.19
C VAL A 104 -7.00 -6.17 1.39
N GLU A 105 -7.03 -7.04 2.40
CA GLU A 105 -7.89 -6.82 3.57
C GLU A 105 -7.43 -5.63 4.41
N MET A 106 -6.13 -5.45 4.62
CA MET A 106 -5.59 -4.30 5.33
C MET A 106 -5.93 -2.99 4.61
N CYS A 107 -5.76 -2.92 3.29
CA CYS A 107 -6.10 -1.73 2.52
C CYS A 107 -7.61 -1.45 2.55
N LYS A 108 -8.46 -2.47 2.47
CA LYS A 108 -9.91 -2.31 2.60
C LYS A 108 -10.33 -1.79 3.98
N ARG A 109 -9.74 -2.29 5.05
CA ARG A 109 -10.02 -1.82 6.41
C ARG A 109 -9.59 -0.37 6.59
N LEU A 110 -8.39 -0.01 6.14
CA LEU A 110 -7.93 1.38 6.18
C LEU A 110 -8.88 2.30 5.39
N ALA A 111 -9.32 1.88 4.19
CA ALA A 111 -10.26 2.66 3.42
C ALA A 111 -11.62 2.81 4.13
N ARG A 112 -12.17 1.73 4.73
CA ARG A 112 -13.40 1.83 5.54
C ARG A 112 -13.25 2.79 6.73
N SER A 113 -12.05 2.92 7.29
CA SER A 113 -11.78 3.87 8.37
C SER A 113 -11.50 5.29 7.88
N GLY A 114 -11.51 5.54 6.55
CA GLY A 114 -11.39 6.89 5.98
C GLY A 114 -10.03 7.27 5.44
N TYR A 115 -9.08 6.34 5.37
CA TYR A 115 -7.81 6.55 4.67
C TYR A 115 -7.96 6.32 3.17
N VAL A 116 -7.07 6.89 2.37
CA VAL A 116 -6.70 6.33 1.08
C VAL A 116 -5.59 5.31 1.34
N ALA A 117 -5.76 4.08 0.89
CA ALA A 117 -4.75 3.05 1.02
C ALA A 117 -4.28 2.57 -0.35
N ALA A 118 -3.00 2.30 -0.48
CA ALA A 118 -2.43 1.75 -1.71
C ALA A 118 -1.67 0.46 -1.38
N SER A 119 -2.02 -0.63 -2.04
CA SER A 119 -1.19 -1.83 -2.06
C SER A 119 -0.27 -1.76 -3.27
N ALA A 120 1.02 -1.67 -3.05
CA ALA A 120 1.98 -1.38 -4.09
C ALA A 120 2.99 -2.51 -4.29
N ASP A 121 3.30 -2.79 -5.57
CA ASP A 121 4.51 -3.52 -5.93
C ASP A 121 5.72 -2.64 -5.65
N TYR A 122 6.84 -3.28 -5.52
CA TYR A 122 8.13 -2.62 -5.42
C TYR A 122 9.15 -3.40 -6.24
N ARG A 123 10.31 -2.80 -6.47
CA ARG A 123 11.35 -3.44 -7.26
C ARG A 123 11.83 -4.72 -6.57
N LEU A 124 11.52 -5.85 -7.18
CA LEU A 124 11.97 -7.17 -6.75
C LEU A 124 13.33 -7.50 -7.38
N GLY A 125 14.00 -8.45 -6.79
CA GLY A 125 15.17 -9.07 -7.39
C GLY A 125 16.46 -8.88 -6.60
N TRP A 126 16.83 -9.94 -5.93
CA TRP A 126 18.16 -10.18 -5.41
C TRP A 126 18.54 -11.63 -5.77
N ASN A 127 19.80 -11.99 -5.64
CA ASN A 127 20.27 -13.33 -5.99
C ASN A 127 20.42 -14.21 -4.73
N PRO A 128 19.39 -15.00 -4.36
CA PRO A 128 19.43 -15.86 -3.18
C PRO A 128 20.34 -17.07 -3.35
N VAL A 129 20.70 -17.40 -4.61
CA VAL A 129 21.50 -18.59 -4.96
C VAL A 129 22.95 -18.25 -5.33
N ALA A 130 23.36 -16.99 -5.11
CA ALA A 130 24.75 -16.63 -5.31
C ALA A 130 25.68 -17.51 -4.44
N SER A 131 26.81 -17.88 -4.97
CA SER A 131 27.77 -18.79 -4.31
C SER A 131 28.37 -18.20 -3.04
N SER A 132 28.58 -16.89 -3.03
CA SER A 132 29.12 -16.15 -1.88
C SER A 132 28.01 -15.65 -0.97
N LYS A 133 28.21 -15.77 0.36
CA LYS A 133 27.34 -15.19 1.36
C LYS A 133 27.32 -13.65 1.24
N ASP A 134 28.48 -13.06 1.00
CA ASP A 134 28.62 -11.59 0.92
C ASP A 134 27.88 -11.04 -0.28
N GLU A 135 27.92 -11.74 -1.42
CA GLU A 135 27.12 -11.38 -2.60
C GLU A 135 25.63 -11.47 -2.33
N ARG A 136 25.14 -12.52 -1.67
CA ARG A 136 23.74 -12.65 -1.28
C ARG A 136 23.29 -11.51 -0.38
N VAL A 137 24.09 -11.17 0.63
CA VAL A 137 23.81 -10.06 1.55
C VAL A 137 23.81 -8.73 0.82
N LEU A 138 24.81 -8.47 -0.02
CA LEU A 138 24.92 -7.22 -0.77
C LEU A 138 23.73 -7.03 -1.74
N THR A 139 23.36 -8.08 -2.47
CA THR A 139 22.21 -8.01 -3.41
C THR A 139 20.88 -7.83 -2.68
N LEU A 140 20.69 -8.45 -1.51
CA LEU A 140 19.52 -8.26 -0.66
C LEU A 140 19.43 -6.82 -0.12
N ILE A 141 20.52 -6.29 0.42
CA ILE A 141 20.58 -4.90 0.92
C ILE A 141 20.28 -3.92 -0.21
N ASN A 142 20.85 -4.13 -1.40
CA ASN A 142 20.56 -3.29 -2.56
C ASN A 142 19.12 -3.39 -3.02
N ALA A 143 18.50 -4.58 -2.97
CA ALA A 143 17.09 -4.74 -3.31
C ALA A 143 16.19 -3.99 -2.32
N ALA A 144 16.44 -4.14 -1.02
CA ALA A 144 15.72 -3.42 0.03
C ALA A 144 15.86 -1.91 -0.11
N TYR A 145 17.09 -1.40 -0.30
CA TYR A 145 17.34 0.03 -0.45
C TYR A 145 16.62 0.65 -1.65
N ARG A 146 16.58 -0.07 -2.78
CA ARG A 146 15.89 0.38 -4.00
C ARG A 146 14.38 0.21 -3.96
N GLY A 147 13.86 -0.65 -3.10
CA GLY A 147 12.42 -0.82 -2.89
C GLY A 147 11.78 0.35 -2.17
N VAL A 148 12.56 1.18 -1.46
CA VAL A 148 12.08 2.37 -0.71
C VAL A 148 12.41 3.71 -1.39
N GLN A 149 13.08 3.71 -2.53
CA GLN A 149 13.32 4.88 -3.37
C GLN A 149 12.23 5.00 -4.45
#